data_2278d2bc73392dea1ed94c490e4643b1
#
_entry.id   2278d2bc73392dea1ed94c490e4643b1
#
_cell.length_a   1.000
_cell.length_b   1.000
_cell.length_c   1.000
_cell.angle_alpha   90.00
_cell.angle_beta   90.00
_cell.angle_gamma   90.00
#
_symmetry.space_group_name_H-M   'P 1'
#
loop_
_entity.id
_entity.type
_entity.pdbx_description
1 polymer ?
#
loop_
_entity_poly.entity_id
_entity_poly.type
_entity_poly.pdbx_seq_one_letter_code
_entity_poly.pdbx_strand_id
1 'polypeptide(L)'
;MKIAVTGSVATDHLMTFPGRFADSIVAGSIENISLSFLVDELDVRRGGVGANITFGMGVLGLSPILIGAVGRDWDDYNSWLTRHGVDTSSVKVSKTQLTASFTVTTDKELNQIASFYPGAMSEARDIELGPIIDKYGGVDLVVITPDNPDAMVRHTEECRHRGVDFAADPSQQLARLDGDVIKTLIDGAKYLFLNEYEMALALQKTGWSESEVLDRVEMRVITRGSKGARIDSYSAGLQIHRSREYTD
;
A
#
# COMPACT_ATOMS: atom_id res chain seq x y z
N MET A 1 -9.23 4.86 -20.24
CA MET A 1 -9.61 4.33 -18.91
C MET A 1 -9.13 5.30 -17.85
N LYS A 2 -10.03 5.79 -16.99
CA LYS A 2 -9.69 6.67 -15.86
C LYS A 2 -9.53 5.80 -14.62
N ILE A 3 -8.32 5.76 -14.05
CA ILE A 3 -8.01 4.97 -12.87
C ILE A 3 -7.67 5.92 -11.73
N ALA A 4 -8.36 5.76 -10.61
CA ALA A 4 -8.00 6.39 -9.35
C ALA A 4 -7.30 5.38 -8.45
N VAL A 5 -6.28 5.81 -7.73
CA VAL A 5 -5.55 4.97 -6.76
C VAL A 5 -5.61 5.67 -5.41
N THR A 6 -6.21 5.00 -4.43
CA THR A 6 -6.21 5.47 -3.05
C THR A 6 -5.12 4.74 -2.28
N GLY A 7 -4.32 5.47 -1.50
CA GLY A 7 -3.25 4.83 -0.75
C GLY A 7 -2.23 5.79 -0.17
N SER A 8 -1.30 5.21 0.55
CA SER A 8 -0.24 5.95 1.22
C SER A 8 0.72 6.64 0.26
N VAL A 9 1.17 7.80 0.70
CA VAL A 9 2.35 8.52 0.20
C VAL A 9 3.30 8.67 1.36
N ALA A 10 4.55 8.27 1.21
CA ALA A 10 5.52 8.30 2.30
C ALA A 10 6.93 8.64 1.81
N THR A 11 7.80 8.99 2.76
CA THR A 11 9.24 9.10 2.52
C THR A 11 9.95 8.03 3.32
N ASP A 12 10.81 7.25 2.67
CA ASP A 12 11.58 6.19 3.30
C ASP A 12 13.01 6.69 3.59
N HIS A 13 13.44 6.61 4.85
CA HIS A 13 14.78 6.95 5.30
C HIS A 13 15.52 5.65 5.63
N LEU A 14 16.41 5.22 4.75
CA LEU A 14 17.17 3.99 4.88
C LEU A 14 18.58 4.32 5.35
N MET A 15 18.96 3.87 6.54
CA MET A 15 20.25 4.16 7.16
C MET A 15 21.07 2.88 7.33
N THR A 16 22.39 2.99 7.10
CA THR A 16 23.34 1.90 7.30
C THR A 16 24.20 2.18 8.52
N PHE A 17 24.16 1.28 9.49
CA PHE A 17 25.02 1.31 10.67
C PHE A 17 26.17 0.31 10.47
N PRO A 18 27.45 0.78 10.50
CA PRO A 18 28.61 -0.08 10.21
C PRO A 18 28.94 -1.08 11.32
N GLY A 19 28.33 -0.93 12.49
CA GLY A 19 28.48 -1.83 13.63
C GLY A 19 27.42 -2.93 13.68
N ARG A 20 27.32 -3.58 14.83
CA ARG A 20 26.27 -4.54 15.19
C ARG A 20 25.43 -3.95 16.30
N PHE A 21 24.11 -4.03 16.20
CA PHE A 21 23.24 -3.58 17.30
C PHE A 21 23.52 -4.34 18.60
N ALA A 22 23.82 -5.64 18.48
CA ALA A 22 24.14 -6.48 19.64
C ALA A 22 25.33 -5.98 20.46
N ASP A 23 26.32 -5.35 19.82
CA ASP A 23 27.51 -4.81 20.50
C ASP A 23 27.20 -3.51 21.29
N SER A 24 26.08 -2.86 20.97
CA SER A 24 25.62 -1.63 21.63
C SER A 24 24.62 -1.90 22.75
N ILE A 25 24.11 -3.13 22.86
CA ILE A 25 23.12 -3.52 23.87
C ILE A 25 23.86 -4.16 25.06
N VAL A 26 23.77 -3.52 26.23
CA VAL A 26 24.35 -4.09 27.48
C VAL A 26 23.37 -5.11 28.04
N ALA A 27 23.83 -6.36 28.18
CA ALA A 27 23.05 -7.43 28.76
C ALA A 27 22.59 -7.06 30.19
N GLY A 28 21.29 -7.20 30.47
CA GLY A 28 20.70 -6.86 31.77
C GLY A 28 20.28 -5.39 31.95
N SER A 29 20.48 -4.52 30.93
CA SER A 29 20.08 -3.10 30.98
C SER A 29 18.95 -2.77 29.98
N ILE A 30 18.17 -3.75 29.60
CA ILE A 30 17.08 -3.58 28.61
C ILE A 30 15.95 -2.70 29.12
N GLU A 31 15.75 -2.63 30.43
CA GLU A 31 14.69 -1.81 31.05
C GLU A 31 14.95 -0.28 30.93
N ASN A 32 16.20 0.13 30.65
CA ASN A 32 16.60 1.54 30.54
C ASN A 32 17.53 1.73 29.35
N ILE A 33 17.03 1.43 28.15
CA ILE A 33 17.82 1.54 26.91
C ILE A 33 17.86 3.00 26.44
N SER A 34 19.08 3.53 26.27
CA SER A 34 19.34 4.75 25.51
C SER A 34 20.44 4.43 24.49
N LEU A 35 20.04 4.23 23.23
CA LEU A 35 20.97 3.89 22.16
C LEU A 35 21.04 5.02 21.14
N SER A 36 22.26 5.30 20.68
CA SER A 36 22.52 6.23 19.59
C SER A 36 23.49 5.57 18.61
N PHE A 37 23.10 5.54 17.34
CA PHE A 37 23.89 4.95 16.28
C PHE A 37 24.45 6.05 15.39
N LEU A 38 25.76 6.05 15.18
CA LEU A 38 26.37 6.85 14.11
C LEU A 38 26.27 6.04 12.82
N VAL A 39 25.47 6.52 11.89
CA VAL A 39 25.22 5.89 10.60
C VAL A 39 26.14 6.48 9.54
N ASP A 40 26.62 5.64 8.61
CA ASP A 40 27.53 6.05 7.55
C ASP A 40 26.78 6.51 6.31
N GLU A 41 25.58 5.98 6.09
CA GLU A 41 24.77 6.28 4.91
C GLU A 41 23.33 6.58 5.27
N LEU A 42 22.75 7.54 4.57
CA LEU A 42 21.32 7.84 4.56
C LEU A 42 20.85 7.92 3.11
N ASP A 43 20.00 6.98 2.71
CA ASP A 43 19.30 7.00 1.43
C ASP A 43 17.85 7.41 1.68
N VAL A 44 17.42 8.51 1.05
CA VAL A 44 16.05 9.03 1.17
C VAL A 44 15.30 8.71 -0.11
N ARG A 45 14.29 7.85 0.00
CA ARG A 45 13.50 7.38 -1.14
C ARG A 45 12.05 7.84 -1.06
N ARG A 46 11.47 8.03 -2.23
CA ARG A 46 10.04 8.25 -2.37
C ARG A 46 9.34 6.90 -2.21
N GLY A 47 8.40 6.82 -1.26
CA GLY A 47 7.69 5.61 -0.87
C GLY A 47 6.18 5.82 -0.81
N GLY A 48 5.50 4.85 -0.21
CA GLY A 48 4.05 4.79 -0.14
C GLY A 48 3.45 4.03 -1.31
N VAL A 49 2.53 3.11 -1.01
CA VAL A 49 2.01 2.16 -2.00
C VAL A 49 1.20 2.86 -3.07
N GLY A 50 0.30 3.79 -2.69
CA GLY A 50 -0.50 4.56 -3.64
C GLY A 50 0.37 5.38 -4.60
N ALA A 51 1.40 6.05 -4.07
CA ALA A 51 2.33 6.83 -4.88
C ALA A 51 3.16 5.96 -5.85
N ASN A 52 3.67 4.82 -5.37
CA ASN A 52 4.47 3.90 -6.19
C ASN A 52 3.66 3.27 -7.33
N ILE A 53 2.40 2.88 -7.08
CA ILE A 53 1.52 2.33 -8.11
C ILE A 53 1.19 3.40 -9.15
N THR A 54 0.82 4.62 -8.73
CA THR A 54 0.53 5.71 -9.66
C THR A 54 1.74 6.11 -10.47
N PHE A 55 2.93 6.16 -9.86
CA PHE A 55 4.18 6.37 -10.58
C PHE A 55 4.41 5.30 -11.66
N GLY A 56 4.27 4.01 -11.29
CA GLY A 56 4.42 2.90 -12.25
C GLY A 56 3.43 3.01 -13.41
N MET A 57 2.17 3.35 -13.14
CA MET A 57 1.16 3.60 -14.17
C MET A 57 1.55 4.77 -15.07
N GLY A 58 2.07 5.87 -14.51
CA GLY A 58 2.53 7.04 -15.27
C GLY A 58 3.69 6.70 -16.19
N VAL A 59 4.67 5.93 -15.72
CA VAL A 59 5.79 5.44 -16.55
C VAL A 59 5.30 4.56 -17.70
N LEU A 60 4.21 3.83 -17.51
CA LEU A 60 3.58 3.03 -18.57
C LEU A 60 2.68 3.85 -19.51
N GLY A 61 2.66 5.18 -19.38
CA GLY A 61 1.92 6.08 -20.27
C GLY A 61 0.44 6.27 -19.88
N LEU A 62 0.04 5.87 -18.69
CA LEU A 62 -1.27 6.17 -18.13
C LEU A 62 -1.24 7.52 -17.38
N SER A 63 -2.43 8.06 -17.09
CA SER A 63 -2.58 9.28 -16.27
C SER A 63 -3.46 8.96 -15.05
N PRO A 64 -2.94 8.23 -14.06
CA PRO A 64 -3.70 7.85 -12.89
C PRO A 64 -3.96 9.05 -11.97
N ILE A 65 -5.09 9.02 -11.26
CA ILE A 65 -5.46 9.99 -10.24
C ILE A 65 -4.99 9.44 -8.89
N LEU A 66 -4.05 10.13 -8.23
CA LEU A 66 -3.62 9.78 -6.87
C LEU A 66 -4.57 10.42 -5.85
N ILE A 67 -5.05 9.60 -4.92
CA ILE A 67 -5.89 10.01 -3.78
C ILE A 67 -5.22 9.53 -2.50
N GLY A 68 -4.93 10.45 -1.60
CA GLY A 68 -4.27 10.17 -0.33
C GLY A 68 -4.05 11.44 0.45
N ALA A 69 -3.44 11.34 1.62
CA ALA A 69 -3.14 12.51 2.45
C ALA A 69 -1.63 12.64 2.68
N VAL A 70 -1.13 13.86 2.53
CA VAL A 70 0.28 14.22 2.64
C VAL A 70 0.47 15.43 3.54
N GLY A 71 1.67 15.66 4.01
CA GLY A 71 2.03 16.83 4.79
C GLY A 71 2.44 18.02 3.93
N ARG A 72 2.81 19.10 4.61
CA ARG A 72 3.30 20.35 4.00
C ARG A 72 4.68 20.22 3.34
N ASP A 73 5.32 19.09 3.50
CA ASP A 73 6.68 18.76 3.05
C ASP A 73 6.70 17.96 1.74
N TRP A 74 5.59 17.89 1.00
CA TRP A 74 5.50 16.99 -0.15
C TRP A 74 5.73 17.65 -1.53
N ASP A 75 6.06 18.93 -1.61
CA ASP A 75 6.15 19.68 -2.86
C ASP A 75 7.13 19.07 -3.88
N ASP A 76 8.30 18.59 -3.41
CA ASP A 76 9.26 17.91 -4.28
C ASP A 76 8.70 16.59 -4.81
N TYR A 77 8.03 15.82 -3.94
CA TYR A 77 7.41 14.56 -4.35
C TYR A 77 6.25 14.79 -5.32
N ASN A 78 5.43 15.81 -5.06
CA ASN A 78 4.37 16.25 -5.97
C ASN A 78 4.92 16.57 -7.36
N SER A 79 5.93 17.42 -7.41
CA SER A 79 6.57 17.82 -8.66
C SER A 79 7.12 16.62 -9.43
N TRP A 80 7.67 15.64 -8.73
CA TRP A 80 8.18 14.42 -9.32
C TRP A 80 7.06 13.54 -9.90
N LEU A 81 5.99 13.28 -9.15
CA LEU A 81 4.84 12.51 -9.62
C LEU A 81 4.17 13.15 -10.83
N THR A 82 3.94 14.47 -10.78
CA THR A 82 3.30 15.23 -11.87
C THR A 82 4.10 15.15 -13.17
N ARG A 83 5.44 15.25 -13.09
CA ARG A 83 6.33 15.07 -14.27
C ARG A 83 6.23 13.68 -14.89
N HIS A 84 5.81 12.68 -14.12
CA HIS A 84 5.61 11.30 -14.58
C HIS A 84 4.14 10.99 -14.93
N GLY A 85 3.32 12.01 -15.15
CA GLY A 85 1.95 11.85 -15.65
C GLY A 85 0.90 11.53 -14.60
N VAL A 86 1.23 11.60 -13.31
CA VAL A 86 0.27 11.37 -12.22
C VAL A 86 -0.55 12.64 -11.96
N ASP A 87 -1.87 12.54 -11.93
CA ASP A 87 -2.75 13.61 -11.46
C ASP A 87 -2.82 13.59 -9.93
N THR A 88 -2.21 14.59 -9.31
CA THR A 88 -2.15 14.77 -7.86
C THR A 88 -3.17 15.78 -7.32
N SER A 89 -4.06 16.31 -8.17
CA SER A 89 -4.99 17.39 -7.80
C SER A 89 -6.11 16.97 -6.84
N SER A 90 -6.14 15.68 -6.48
CA SER A 90 -7.07 15.11 -5.49
C SER A 90 -6.35 14.63 -4.21
N VAL A 91 -5.06 14.96 -4.06
CA VAL A 91 -4.32 14.68 -2.84
C VAL A 91 -4.64 15.75 -1.78
N LYS A 92 -5.00 15.29 -0.58
CA LYS A 92 -5.26 16.15 0.58
C LYS A 92 -3.94 16.57 1.23
N VAL A 93 -3.67 17.88 1.29
CA VAL A 93 -2.49 18.41 1.97
C VAL A 93 -2.86 18.84 3.39
N SER A 94 -2.26 18.19 4.38
CA SER A 94 -2.43 18.54 5.80
C SER A 94 -1.82 19.90 6.11
N LYS A 95 -2.51 20.68 6.93
CA LYS A 95 -2.01 21.98 7.41
C LYS A 95 -1.06 21.84 8.61
N THR A 96 -1.10 20.72 9.31
CA THR A 96 -0.44 20.55 10.60
C THR A 96 0.56 19.40 10.64
N GLN A 97 0.32 18.34 9.86
CA GLN A 97 1.14 17.14 9.85
C GLN A 97 2.24 17.20 8.77
N LEU A 98 3.27 16.38 8.95
CA LEU A 98 4.21 16.01 7.88
C LEU A 98 3.69 14.78 7.14
N THR A 99 4.22 14.55 5.95
CA THR A 99 3.97 13.32 5.17
C THR A 99 4.41 12.09 5.98
N ALA A 100 3.76 10.97 5.78
CA ALA A 100 4.15 9.72 6.41
C ALA A 100 5.62 9.40 6.10
N SER A 101 6.32 8.81 7.06
CA SER A 101 7.71 8.41 6.87
C SER A 101 8.01 7.04 7.50
N PHE A 102 8.79 6.26 6.78
CA PHE A 102 9.40 5.03 7.27
C PHE A 102 10.88 5.27 7.49
N THR A 103 11.35 5.00 8.70
CA THR A 103 12.77 5.13 9.04
C THR A 103 13.29 3.76 9.47
N VAL A 104 14.34 3.29 8.84
CA VAL A 104 14.97 2.03 9.19
C VAL A 104 16.49 2.18 9.24
N THR A 105 17.09 1.67 10.30
CA THR A 105 18.53 1.51 10.42
C THR A 105 18.86 0.03 10.29
N THR A 106 19.76 -0.32 9.37
CA THR A 106 20.22 -1.68 9.12
C THR A 106 21.67 -1.80 9.58
N ASP A 107 21.97 -2.81 10.40
CA ASP A 107 23.33 -3.10 10.85
C ASP A 107 24.08 -3.99 9.84
N LYS A 108 25.38 -4.23 10.08
CA LYS A 108 26.22 -5.04 9.19
C LYS A 108 25.82 -6.52 9.09
N GLU A 109 24.97 -7.00 9.99
CA GLU A 109 24.40 -8.37 9.97
C GLU A 109 22.99 -8.41 9.40
N LEU A 110 22.53 -7.31 8.79
CA LEU A 110 21.20 -7.14 8.19
C LEU A 110 20.05 -7.14 9.21
N ASN A 111 20.36 -6.96 10.51
CA ASN A 111 19.33 -6.70 11.49
C ASN A 111 18.78 -5.27 11.31
N GLN A 112 17.51 -5.09 11.59
CA GLN A 112 16.82 -3.83 11.33
C GLN A 112 16.10 -3.30 12.58
N ILE A 113 16.26 -2.01 12.84
CA ILE A 113 15.44 -1.26 13.77
C ILE A 113 14.66 -0.24 12.95
N ALA A 114 13.33 -0.38 12.94
CA ALA A 114 12.47 0.42 12.10
C ALA A 114 11.37 1.12 12.90
N SER A 115 10.95 2.29 12.41
CA SER A 115 9.80 3.03 12.91
C SER A 115 9.00 3.61 11.74
N PHE A 116 7.68 3.67 11.91
CA PHE A 116 6.77 4.27 10.94
C PHE A 116 5.99 5.40 11.60
N TYR A 117 6.12 6.59 11.04
CA TYR A 117 5.34 7.76 11.40
C TYR A 117 4.20 7.93 10.39
N PRO A 118 2.94 7.77 10.78
CA PRO A 118 1.82 7.87 9.85
C PRO A 118 1.51 9.31 9.42
N GLY A 119 1.79 10.29 10.25
CA GLY A 119 1.58 11.70 9.94
C GLY A 119 0.24 12.00 9.29
N ALA A 120 0.28 12.75 8.20
CA ALA A 120 -0.89 13.14 7.43
C ALA A 120 -1.67 11.95 6.84
N MET A 121 -1.09 10.77 6.68
CA MET A 121 -1.81 9.56 6.25
C MET A 121 -3.03 9.28 7.15
N SER A 122 -2.97 9.65 8.43
CA SER A 122 -4.10 9.53 9.36
C SER A 122 -5.33 10.35 8.94
N GLU A 123 -5.16 11.40 8.14
CA GLU A 123 -6.24 12.26 7.64
C GLU A 123 -6.91 11.69 6.36
N ALA A 124 -6.39 10.61 5.79
CA ALA A 124 -6.99 9.97 4.62
C ALA A 124 -8.42 9.49 4.90
N ARG A 125 -8.72 9.15 6.16
CA ARG A 125 -10.08 8.79 6.61
C ARG A 125 -11.15 9.86 6.32
N ASP A 126 -10.76 11.11 6.17
CA ASP A 126 -11.67 12.23 5.91
C ASP A 126 -11.87 12.49 4.40
N ILE A 127 -11.18 11.73 3.54
CA ILE A 127 -11.30 11.88 2.09
C ILE A 127 -12.54 11.11 1.62
N GLU A 128 -13.42 11.79 0.89
CA GLU A 128 -14.58 11.21 0.23
C GLU A 128 -14.29 10.97 -1.24
N LEU A 129 -14.55 9.76 -1.73
CA LEU A 129 -14.37 9.44 -3.15
C LEU A 129 -15.46 10.08 -4.02
N GLY A 130 -16.67 10.21 -3.49
CA GLY A 130 -17.80 10.71 -4.23
C GLY A 130 -17.53 12.02 -4.95
N PRO A 131 -17.18 13.11 -4.26
CA PRO A 131 -16.86 14.39 -4.88
C PRO A 131 -15.68 14.32 -5.87
N ILE A 132 -14.71 13.43 -5.62
CA ILE A 132 -13.57 13.23 -6.51
C ILE A 132 -14.04 12.55 -7.81
N ILE A 133 -14.80 11.46 -7.71
CA ILE A 133 -15.37 10.76 -8.87
C ILE A 133 -16.20 11.71 -9.71
N ASP A 134 -17.04 12.53 -9.08
CA ASP A 134 -17.91 13.51 -9.76
C ASP A 134 -17.08 14.60 -10.47
N LYS A 135 -15.98 15.07 -9.86
CA LYS A 135 -15.03 16.03 -10.46
C LYS A 135 -14.47 15.53 -11.80
N TYR A 136 -14.24 14.22 -11.93
CA TYR A 136 -13.72 13.62 -13.16
C TYR A 136 -14.83 13.14 -14.13
N GLY A 137 -16.09 13.30 -13.79
CA GLY A 137 -17.22 12.78 -14.58
C GLY A 137 -17.24 11.25 -14.63
N GLY A 138 -16.85 10.61 -13.54
CA GLY A 138 -16.72 9.17 -13.38
C GLY A 138 -15.28 8.66 -13.48
N VAL A 139 -15.03 7.51 -12.87
CA VAL A 139 -13.79 6.71 -12.98
C VAL A 139 -14.16 5.27 -13.34
N ASP A 140 -13.28 4.60 -14.10
CA ASP A 140 -13.52 3.23 -14.55
C ASP A 140 -13.09 2.19 -13.50
N LEU A 141 -12.12 2.56 -12.63
CA LEU A 141 -11.58 1.69 -11.60
C LEU A 141 -10.99 2.52 -10.46
N VAL A 142 -11.25 2.11 -9.22
CA VAL A 142 -10.55 2.60 -8.04
C VAL A 142 -9.65 1.49 -7.51
N VAL A 143 -8.34 1.73 -7.41
CA VAL A 143 -7.39 0.81 -6.77
C VAL A 143 -7.23 1.23 -5.32
N ILE A 144 -7.67 0.38 -4.38
CA ILE A 144 -7.64 0.64 -2.94
C ILE A 144 -6.43 -0.10 -2.37
N THR A 145 -5.41 0.67 -1.98
CA THR A 145 -4.12 0.16 -1.51
C THR A 145 -3.90 0.51 -0.03
N PRO A 146 -2.83 -0.01 0.61
CA PRO A 146 -2.55 0.28 2.02
C PRO A 146 -2.54 1.76 2.36
N ASP A 147 -3.41 2.13 3.28
CA ASP A 147 -3.58 3.46 3.84
C ASP A 147 -4.09 3.37 5.29
N ASN A 148 -4.63 4.46 5.82
CA ASN A 148 -5.40 4.42 7.06
C ASN A 148 -6.56 3.41 6.91
N PRO A 149 -6.74 2.45 7.84
CA PRO A 149 -7.77 1.41 7.74
C PRO A 149 -9.19 1.95 7.56
N ASP A 150 -9.55 3.04 8.26
CA ASP A 150 -10.88 3.65 8.14
C ASP A 150 -11.10 4.24 6.74
N ALA A 151 -10.02 4.81 6.13
CA ALA A 151 -10.06 5.27 4.75
C ALA A 151 -10.26 4.12 3.77
N MET A 152 -9.54 3.01 3.96
CA MET A 152 -9.68 1.82 3.08
C MET A 152 -11.10 1.28 3.10
N VAL A 153 -11.69 1.11 4.30
CA VAL A 153 -13.08 0.65 4.47
C VAL A 153 -14.04 1.63 3.79
N ARG A 154 -13.93 2.92 4.11
CA ARG A 154 -14.79 3.97 3.55
C ARG A 154 -14.75 3.98 2.04
N HIS A 155 -13.56 3.98 1.44
CA HIS A 155 -13.40 4.00 -0.01
C HIS A 155 -13.98 2.75 -0.67
N THR A 156 -13.83 1.58 -0.04
CA THR A 156 -14.43 0.34 -0.52
C THR A 156 -15.95 0.41 -0.51
N GLU A 157 -16.55 0.91 0.57
CA GLU A 157 -18.00 1.06 0.68
C GLU A 157 -18.54 2.11 -0.29
N GLU A 158 -17.85 3.23 -0.48
CA GLU A 158 -18.25 4.25 -1.46
C GLU A 158 -18.23 3.70 -2.89
N CYS A 159 -17.23 2.89 -3.25
CA CYS A 159 -17.19 2.20 -4.55
C CYS A 159 -18.41 1.31 -4.75
N ARG A 160 -18.76 0.48 -3.75
CA ARG A 160 -19.95 -0.40 -3.82
C ARG A 160 -21.24 0.40 -3.97
N HIS A 161 -21.45 1.43 -3.13
CA HIS A 161 -22.66 2.25 -3.17
C HIS A 161 -22.83 2.97 -4.50
N ARG A 162 -21.75 3.33 -5.16
CA ARG A 162 -21.76 4.04 -6.45
C ARG A 162 -21.72 3.11 -7.66
N GLY A 163 -21.56 1.79 -7.46
CA GLY A 163 -21.40 0.84 -8.55
C GLY A 163 -20.13 1.07 -9.35
N VAL A 164 -19.06 1.54 -8.71
CA VAL A 164 -17.73 1.73 -9.32
C VAL A 164 -16.89 0.51 -9.06
N ASP A 165 -16.31 -0.05 -10.11
CA ASP A 165 -15.38 -1.17 -9.99
C ASP A 165 -14.18 -0.80 -9.12
N PHE A 166 -13.75 -1.71 -8.25
CA PHE A 166 -12.56 -1.50 -7.45
C PHE A 166 -11.61 -2.71 -7.43
N ALA A 167 -10.34 -2.42 -7.25
CA ALA A 167 -9.31 -3.40 -6.97
C ALA A 167 -8.91 -3.27 -5.49
N ALA A 168 -8.86 -4.39 -4.78
CA ALA A 168 -8.44 -4.46 -3.39
C ALA A 168 -6.99 -4.95 -3.31
N ASP A 169 -6.14 -4.17 -2.66
CA ASP A 169 -4.77 -4.53 -2.28
C ASP A 169 -4.57 -4.20 -0.79
N PRO A 170 -5.04 -5.05 0.13
CA PRO A 170 -4.91 -4.79 1.56
C PRO A 170 -3.48 -4.94 2.09
N SER A 171 -2.63 -5.72 1.41
CA SER A 171 -1.19 -5.87 1.69
C SER A 171 -0.87 -6.03 3.20
N GLN A 172 0.15 -5.33 3.72
CA GLN A 172 0.57 -5.41 5.13
C GLN A 172 -0.51 -5.02 6.15
N GLN A 173 -1.57 -4.34 5.77
CA GLN A 173 -2.66 -4.01 6.70
C GLN A 173 -3.40 -5.27 7.19
N LEU A 174 -3.39 -6.35 6.43
CA LEU A 174 -3.94 -7.65 6.86
C LEU A 174 -3.41 -8.11 8.22
N ALA A 175 -2.16 -7.82 8.54
CA ALA A 175 -1.58 -8.20 9.82
C ALA A 175 -2.26 -7.52 11.02
N ARG A 176 -2.82 -6.32 10.84
CA ARG A 176 -3.41 -5.48 11.89
C ARG A 176 -4.93 -5.49 11.91
N LEU A 177 -5.57 -5.82 10.79
CA LEU A 177 -7.01 -5.78 10.64
C LEU A 177 -7.68 -7.03 11.20
N ASP A 178 -8.89 -6.88 11.70
CA ASP A 178 -9.75 -7.99 12.09
C ASP A 178 -10.40 -8.65 10.88
N GLY A 179 -10.85 -9.91 11.04
CA GLY A 179 -11.40 -10.69 9.94
C GLY A 179 -12.61 -10.04 9.26
N ASP A 180 -13.48 -9.37 10.00
CA ASP A 180 -14.67 -8.73 9.42
C ASP A 180 -14.30 -7.48 8.59
N VAL A 181 -13.29 -6.73 9.01
CA VAL A 181 -12.74 -5.62 8.21
C VAL A 181 -12.11 -6.15 6.92
N ILE A 182 -11.35 -7.25 7.01
CA ILE A 182 -10.75 -7.90 5.83
C ILE A 182 -11.85 -8.36 4.86
N LYS A 183 -12.92 -8.97 5.36
CA LYS A 183 -14.08 -9.34 4.55
C LYS A 183 -14.66 -8.12 3.81
N THR A 184 -14.82 -7.02 4.53
CA THR A 184 -15.31 -5.76 3.94
C THR A 184 -14.41 -5.27 2.81
N LEU A 185 -13.10 -5.36 2.93
CA LEU A 185 -12.17 -4.89 1.90
C LEU A 185 -12.17 -5.79 0.65
N ILE A 186 -12.40 -7.09 0.81
CA ILE A 186 -12.32 -8.08 -0.28
C ILE A 186 -13.64 -8.22 -1.03
N ASP A 187 -14.76 -8.27 -0.31
CA ASP A 187 -16.06 -8.62 -0.86
C ASP A 187 -16.50 -7.66 -1.97
N GLY A 188 -16.81 -8.22 -3.15
CA GLY A 188 -17.23 -7.46 -4.33
C GLY A 188 -16.09 -6.77 -5.09
N ALA A 189 -14.82 -7.02 -4.75
CA ALA A 189 -13.70 -6.49 -5.53
C ALA A 189 -13.67 -7.10 -6.93
N LYS A 190 -13.45 -6.26 -7.95
CA LYS A 190 -13.19 -6.74 -9.30
C LYS A 190 -11.84 -7.45 -9.39
N TYR A 191 -10.84 -6.90 -8.73
CA TYR A 191 -9.50 -7.48 -8.64
C TYR A 191 -9.06 -7.54 -7.18
N LEU A 192 -8.49 -8.68 -6.78
CA LEU A 192 -7.86 -8.85 -5.47
C LEU A 192 -6.38 -9.18 -5.68
N PHE A 193 -5.51 -8.36 -5.12
CA PHE A 193 -4.06 -8.55 -5.17
C PHE A 193 -3.55 -8.96 -3.78
N LEU A 194 -2.81 -10.08 -3.73
CA LEU A 194 -2.20 -10.61 -2.51
C LEU A 194 -0.89 -11.30 -2.87
N ASN A 195 0.01 -11.48 -1.92
CA ASN A 195 1.05 -12.49 -2.00
C ASN A 195 0.62 -13.79 -1.29
N GLU A 196 1.46 -14.84 -1.34
CA GLU A 196 1.12 -16.15 -0.73
C GLU A 196 0.92 -16.04 0.79
N TYR A 197 1.71 -15.21 1.47
CA TYR A 197 1.59 -14.98 2.92
C TYR A 197 0.31 -14.20 3.26
N GLU A 198 0.02 -13.16 2.52
CA GLU A 198 -1.18 -12.33 2.67
C GLU A 198 -2.45 -13.15 2.43
N MET A 199 -2.43 -14.04 1.43
CA MET A 199 -3.53 -14.95 1.19
C MET A 199 -3.75 -15.90 2.38
N ALA A 200 -2.70 -16.53 2.90
CA ALA A 200 -2.82 -17.40 4.07
C ALA A 200 -3.36 -16.65 5.29
N LEU A 201 -2.92 -15.41 5.50
CA LEU A 201 -3.37 -14.56 6.60
C LEU A 201 -4.84 -14.14 6.44
N ALA A 202 -5.26 -13.81 5.21
CA ALA A 202 -6.66 -13.49 4.90
C ALA A 202 -7.58 -14.69 5.20
N LEU A 203 -7.21 -15.91 4.77
CA LEU A 203 -7.96 -17.12 5.06
C LEU A 203 -8.06 -17.37 6.57
N GLN A 204 -6.94 -17.28 7.27
CA GLN A 204 -6.89 -17.48 8.71
C GLN A 204 -7.82 -16.52 9.48
N LYS A 205 -7.80 -15.24 9.13
CA LYS A 205 -8.54 -14.20 9.85
C LYS A 205 -10.01 -14.14 9.47
N THR A 206 -10.34 -14.37 8.20
CA THR A 206 -11.73 -14.33 7.73
C THR A 206 -12.48 -15.62 8.02
N GLY A 207 -11.78 -16.74 8.17
CA GLY A 207 -12.35 -18.08 8.23
C GLY A 207 -12.85 -18.58 6.86
N TRP A 208 -12.61 -17.84 5.77
CA TRP A 208 -12.97 -18.26 4.43
C TRP A 208 -11.96 -19.26 3.86
N SER A 209 -12.45 -20.17 3.01
CA SER A 209 -11.62 -21.00 2.14
C SER A 209 -11.13 -20.22 0.92
N GLU A 210 -10.16 -20.77 0.19
CA GLU A 210 -9.72 -20.18 -1.09
C GLU A 210 -10.84 -20.03 -2.11
N SER A 211 -11.76 -21.00 -2.17
CA SER A 211 -12.92 -20.94 -3.05
C SER A 211 -13.88 -19.84 -2.64
N GLU A 212 -14.18 -19.70 -1.34
CA GLU A 212 -15.05 -18.63 -0.87
C GLU A 212 -14.49 -17.23 -1.12
N VAL A 213 -13.17 -17.05 -1.07
CA VAL A 213 -12.54 -15.78 -1.48
C VAL A 213 -12.72 -15.55 -2.97
N LEU A 214 -12.52 -16.59 -3.80
CA LEU A 214 -12.67 -16.47 -5.26
C LEU A 214 -14.13 -16.20 -5.67
N ASP A 215 -15.11 -16.77 -4.96
CA ASP A 215 -16.54 -16.55 -5.21
C ASP A 215 -16.99 -15.10 -4.95
N ARG A 216 -16.16 -14.30 -4.23
CA ARG A 216 -16.46 -12.93 -3.83
C ARG A 216 -15.79 -11.87 -4.69
N VAL A 217 -14.90 -12.27 -5.59
CA VAL A 217 -14.15 -11.38 -6.47
C VAL A 217 -14.23 -11.86 -7.91
N GLU A 218 -14.09 -10.95 -8.89
CA GLU A 218 -14.08 -11.39 -10.29
C GLU A 218 -12.74 -12.03 -10.67
N MET A 219 -11.64 -11.51 -10.12
CA MET A 219 -10.28 -12.00 -10.39
C MET A 219 -9.41 -11.86 -9.16
N ARG A 220 -8.62 -12.90 -8.88
CA ARG A 220 -7.61 -12.91 -7.83
C ARG A 220 -6.23 -13.09 -8.44
N VAL A 221 -5.28 -12.25 -8.02
CA VAL A 221 -3.87 -12.29 -8.41
C VAL A 221 -3.02 -12.57 -7.18
N ILE A 222 -2.31 -13.69 -7.17
CA ILE A 222 -1.40 -14.06 -6.07
C ILE A 222 0.03 -13.98 -6.58
N THR A 223 0.80 -13.03 -6.05
CA THR A 223 2.23 -12.89 -6.37
C THR A 223 3.06 -13.93 -5.61
N ARG A 224 4.08 -14.52 -6.28
CA ARG A 224 4.87 -15.66 -5.80
C ARG A 224 6.37 -15.43 -5.90
N GLY A 225 6.80 -14.16 -5.81
CA GLY A 225 8.20 -13.79 -5.93
C GLY A 225 8.78 -14.21 -7.29
N SER A 226 9.95 -14.86 -7.31
CA SER A 226 10.60 -15.36 -8.52
C SER A 226 9.78 -16.37 -9.31
N LYS A 227 8.77 -16.99 -8.69
CA LYS A 227 7.84 -17.92 -9.36
C LYS A 227 6.72 -17.22 -10.16
N GLY A 228 6.75 -15.89 -10.26
CA GLY A 228 5.76 -15.10 -10.99
C GLY A 228 4.46 -14.88 -10.22
N ALA A 229 3.31 -15.03 -10.87
CA ALA A 229 1.99 -14.83 -10.26
C ALA A 229 0.99 -15.90 -10.72
N ARG A 230 0.06 -16.26 -9.83
CA ARG A 230 -1.13 -17.05 -10.13
C ARG A 230 -2.32 -16.11 -10.31
N ILE A 231 -3.06 -16.28 -11.39
CA ILE A 231 -4.27 -15.51 -11.67
C ILE A 231 -5.44 -16.49 -11.75
N ASP A 232 -6.44 -16.30 -10.90
CA ASP A 232 -7.66 -17.10 -10.85
C ASP A 232 -8.85 -16.18 -11.17
N SER A 233 -9.77 -16.65 -12.05
CA SER A 233 -11.01 -15.94 -12.39
C SER A 233 -12.17 -16.93 -12.48
N TYR A 234 -13.33 -16.54 -11.96
CA TYR A 234 -14.53 -17.38 -11.98
C TYR A 234 -15.24 -17.39 -13.34
N SER A 235 -15.17 -16.29 -14.08
CA SER A 235 -15.98 -16.09 -15.31
C SER A 235 -15.57 -16.93 -16.51
N ALA A 236 -14.45 -17.67 -16.45
CA ALA A 236 -13.92 -18.38 -17.60
C ALA A 236 -13.78 -19.90 -17.42
N GLY A 237 -13.97 -20.45 -16.22
CA GLY A 237 -13.56 -21.84 -15.94
C GLY A 237 -12.06 -22.07 -16.23
N LEU A 238 -11.30 -20.98 -16.37
CA LEU A 238 -9.93 -20.96 -16.86
C LEU A 238 -9.02 -20.50 -15.75
N GLN A 239 -8.40 -21.44 -15.05
CA GLN A 239 -7.24 -21.12 -14.21
C GLN A 239 -6.08 -20.80 -15.16
N ILE A 240 -5.80 -19.52 -15.36
CA ILE A 240 -4.64 -19.10 -16.13
C ILE A 240 -3.44 -19.13 -15.21
N HIS A 241 -2.77 -20.26 -15.12
CA HIS A 241 -1.44 -20.36 -14.52
C HIS A 241 -0.42 -19.83 -15.54
N ARG A 242 -0.09 -18.54 -15.49
CA ARG A 242 1.10 -18.02 -16.16
C ARG A 242 2.15 -17.70 -15.10
N SER A 243 2.99 -18.68 -14.78
CA SER A 243 4.29 -18.43 -14.17
C SER A 243 5.28 -18.10 -15.29
N ARG A 244 5.77 -16.89 -15.37
CA ARG A 244 7.05 -16.62 -16.02
C ARG A 244 8.10 -16.67 -14.90
N GLU A 245 8.96 -17.69 -14.93
CA GLU A 245 10.21 -17.63 -14.19
C GLU A 245 11.07 -16.57 -14.87
N TYR A 246 11.43 -15.52 -14.15
CA TYR A 246 12.53 -14.66 -14.55
C TYR A 246 13.80 -15.37 -14.11
N THR A 247 14.50 -15.97 -15.06
CA THR A 247 15.92 -16.33 -14.87
C THR A 247 16.72 -15.06 -15.14
N ASP A 248 17.57 -14.68 -14.16
CA ASP A 248 18.57 -13.60 -14.26
C ASP A 248 19.47 -13.77 -15.47
#